data_9189168cef3f406bdc8aa0e578a89c81
#
_entry.id   9189168cef3f406bdc8aa0e578a89c81
#
_cell.length_a   1.000
_cell.length_b   1.000
_cell.length_c   1.000
_cell.angle_alpha   90.00
_cell.angle_beta   90.00
_cell.angle_gamma   90.00
#
_symmetry.space_group_name_H-M   'P 1'
#
loop_
_entity.id
_entity.type
_entity.pdbx_description
1 polymer ?
#
loop_
_entity_poly.entity_id
_entity_poly.type
_entity_poly.pdbx_seq_one_letter_code
_entity_poly.pdbx_strand_id
1 'polypeptide(L)'
;MSRLPERLDPAALQHLHASVREAIDQGQLPGAVVRLERLDESLNDGLRHEAAFGLKALEPEPEPLDAATVYDCASLTKVVVTAPVLARLMDGGELTPDTRVRHLIPAYAGGDAITVGQLLTHTSGLPAGLPLEDGWRGPDAALALCCVRQPTHAPGEFFRYSDVNFILLGAIAERLTGRPLDALAQEWILAPLSMADSGYRREGADRGPVACGAQAVPVQRIAPTERLDEHGLDPQDRAAAGQGALRQLLRGVVHDPTARRMGGVAGHAGLFSTAADLARYARMVLGGGQLDGVRVLSEAAVRRMTAVATPPGLPERRSLGWDVDSPFSRARGAVYRLGSVGHTGFTGCALWIDPSLRAFHVLLSNRVHPRSRESIVGLYESVATAAGQAVAPELSA
;
A
#
# COMPACT_ATOMS: atom_id res chain seq x y z
N MET A 1 -5.66 -26.63 15.34
CA MET A 1 -5.52 -25.19 15.64
C MET A 1 -4.44 -25.05 16.70
N SER A 2 -3.35 -24.34 16.44
CA SER A 2 -2.32 -24.12 17.47
C SER A 2 -2.88 -23.14 18.50
N ARG A 3 -2.75 -23.47 19.81
CA ARG A 3 -3.05 -22.51 20.88
C ARG A 3 -2.22 -21.26 20.70
N LEU A 4 -2.76 -20.08 21.08
CA LEU A 4 -1.94 -18.86 21.22
C LEU A 4 -0.78 -19.16 22.17
N PRO A 5 0.46 -18.76 21.83
CA PRO A 5 1.54 -18.78 22.81
C PRO A 5 1.17 -17.82 23.96
N GLU A 6 1.68 -18.09 25.15
CA GLU A 6 1.42 -17.22 26.31
C GLU A 6 1.98 -15.81 26.13
N ARG A 7 2.99 -15.66 25.29
CA ARG A 7 3.66 -14.40 24.95
C ARG A 7 4.34 -14.48 23.59
N LEU A 8 4.64 -13.33 22.99
CA LEU A 8 5.54 -13.26 21.84
C LEU A 8 6.96 -13.69 22.24
N ASP A 9 7.67 -14.36 21.32
CA ASP A 9 9.03 -14.80 21.59
C ASP A 9 9.98 -13.62 21.77
N PRO A 10 10.64 -13.45 22.95
CA PRO A 10 11.49 -12.29 23.20
C PRO A 10 12.77 -12.27 22.36
N ALA A 11 13.32 -13.43 21.99
CA ALA A 11 14.55 -13.50 21.19
C ALA A 11 14.24 -13.06 19.75
N ALA A 12 13.12 -13.49 19.19
CA ALA A 12 12.67 -13.05 17.88
C ALA A 12 12.37 -11.55 17.86
N LEU A 13 11.76 -11.00 18.92
CA LEU A 13 11.57 -9.54 19.04
C LEU A 13 12.90 -8.78 19.11
N GLN A 14 13.91 -9.33 19.80
CA GLN A 14 15.25 -8.73 19.82
C GLN A 14 15.88 -8.73 18.42
N HIS A 15 15.75 -9.81 17.64
CA HIS A 15 16.22 -9.87 16.26
C HIS A 15 15.50 -8.85 15.38
N LEU A 16 14.18 -8.72 15.51
CA LEU A 16 13.41 -7.70 14.80
C LEU A 16 13.93 -6.29 15.09
N HIS A 17 14.14 -5.97 16.37
CA HIS A 17 14.68 -4.68 16.79
C HIS A 17 16.10 -4.44 16.27
N ALA A 18 16.95 -5.47 16.31
CA ALA A 18 18.32 -5.39 15.81
C ALA A 18 18.35 -5.11 14.31
N SER A 19 17.54 -5.82 13.52
CA SER A 19 17.45 -5.61 12.06
C SER A 19 17.05 -4.18 11.70
N VAL A 20 16.07 -3.61 12.43
CA VAL A 20 15.62 -2.22 12.15
C VAL A 20 16.70 -1.21 12.55
N ARG A 21 17.35 -1.39 13.74
CA ARG A 21 18.43 -0.49 14.17
C ARG A 21 19.62 -0.55 13.24
N GLU A 22 20.03 -1.75 12.82
CA GLU A 22 21.11 -1.92 11.86
C GLU A 22 20.83 -1.20 10.54
N ALA A 23 19.61 -1.29 10.01
CA ALA A 23 19.23 -0.57 8.81
C ALA A 23 19.28 0.96 8.98
N ILE A 24 18.93 1.47 10.17
CA ILE A 24 19.07 2.90 10.51
C ILE A 24 20.54 3.28 10.60
N ASP A 25 21.36 2.51 11.30
CA ASP A 25 22.80 2.76 11.50
C ASP A 25 23.56 2.72 10.16
N GLN A 26 23.10 1.90 9.22
CA GLN A 26 23.60 1.83 7.83
C GLN A 26 23.06 2.95 6.93
N GLY A 27 22.19 3.83 7.44
CA GLY A 27 21.61 4.94 6.68
C GLY A 27 20.60 4.52 5.61
N GLN A 28 20.05 3.30 5.68
CA GLN A 28 19.04 2.82 4.71
C GLN A 28 17.69 3.50 4.92
N LEU A 29 17.38 3.93 6.15
CA LEU A 29 16.17 4.67 6.52
C LEU A 29 16.44 5.55 7.75
N PRO A 30 15.71 6.66 7.91
CA PRO A 30 15.87 7.54 9.07
C PRO A 30 15.25 6.95 10.34
N GLY A 31 14.19 6.16 10.20
CA GLY A 31 13.49 5.52 11.28
C GLY A 31 12.33 4.68 10.78
N ALA A 32 11.75 3.90 11.68
CA ALA A 32 10.61 3.05 11.37
C ALA A 32 9.70 2.82 12.57
N VAL A 33 8.41 2.58 12.29
CA VAL A 33 7.45 2.00 13.22
C VAL A 33 7.18 0.57 12.79
N VAL A 34 7.31 -0.37 13.73
CA VAL A 34 6.94 -1.77 13.54
C VAL A 34 5.78 -2.11 14.47
N ARG A 35 4.76 -2.74 13.93
CA ARG A 35 3.66 -3.31 14.69
C ARG A 35 3.44 -4.76 14.29
N LEU A 36 3.24 -5.61 15.28
CA LEU A 36 3.07 -7.05 15.15
C LEU A 36 1.92 -7.48 16.05
N GLU A 37 1.00 -8.29 15.53
CA GLU A 37 -0.09 -8.86 16.32
C GLU A 37 -0.33 -10.33 15.95
N ARG A 38 -0.67 -11.13 16.94
CA ARG A 38 -1.28 -12.44 16.78
C ARG A 38 -2.56 -12.47 17.60
N LEU A 39 -3.68 -12.62 16.92
CA LEU A 39 -5.01 -12.51 17.50
C LEU A 39 -5.53 -13.87 17.99
N ASP A 40 -6.36 -13.84 19.01
CA ASP A 40 -7.13 -14.98 19.47
C ASP A 40 -8.27 -15.33 18.50
N GLU A 41 -9.13 -16.26 18.88
CA GLU A 41 -10.27 -16.68 18.05
C GLU A 41 -11.35 -15.60 17.92
N SER A 42 -11.45 -14.71 18.90
CA SER A 42 -12.40 -13.59 18.88
C SER A 42 -11.95 -12.44 18.00
N LEU A 43 -10.67 -12.39 17.62
CA LEU A 43 -10.00 -11.31 16.88
C LEU A 43 -9.99 -9.95 17.61
N ASN A 44 -10.46 -9.93 18.87
CA ASN A 44 -10.55 -8.73 19.68
C ASN A 44 -9.37 -8.61 20.66
N ASP A 45 -8.82 -9.75 21.06
CA ASP A 45 -7.68 -9.82 21.95
C ASP A 45 -6.53 -10.59 21.33
N GLY A 46 -5.39 -10.61 21.99
CA GLY A 46 -4.21 -11.31 21.49
C GLY A 46 -2.91 -10.65 21.92
N LEU A 47 -1.83 -11.16 21.35
CA LEU A 47 -0.49 -10.66 21.60
C LEU A 47 -0.17 -9.53 20.67
N ARG A 48 0.39 -8.45 21.19
CA ARG A 48 0.72 -7.24 20.44
C ARG A 48 2.11 -6.74 20.80
N HIS A 49 2.81 -6.24 19.79
CA HIS A 49 4.06 -5.53 19.96
C HIS A 49 4.06 -4.33 19.02
N GLU A 50 4.49 -3.17 19.54
CA GLU A 50 4.69 -1.97 18.76
C GLU A 50 5.96 -1.28 19.23
N ALA A 51 6.79 -0.84 18.29
CA ALA A 51 8.02 -0.13 18.59
C ALA A 51 8.33 0.90 17.49
N ALA A 52 8.86 2.05 17.92
CA ALA A 52 9.36 3.12 17.06
C ALA A 52 10.88 3.25 17.22
N PHE A 53 11.59 3.43 16.11
CA PHE A 53 13.05 3.46 16.04
C PHE A 53 13.53 4.64 15.21
N GLY A 54 14.55 5.35 15.68
CA GLY A 54 15.21 6.41 14.93
C GLY A 54 14.40 7.72 14.88
N LEU A 55 14.45 8.40 13.76
CA LEU A 55 13.89 9.73 13.56
C LEU A 55 12.81 9.72 12.48
N LYS A 56 11.81 10.60 12.61
CA LYS A 56 10.79 10.85 11.62
C LYS A 56 11.33 11.66 10.44
N ALA A 57 12.23 12.62 10.73
CA ALA A 57 12.90 13.44 9.74
C ALA A 57 14.36 13.63 10.11
N LEU A 58 15.22 13.71 9.09
CA LEU A 58 16.62 14.12 9.20
C LEU A 58 16.80 15.58 8.80
N GLU A 59 15.93 16.08 7.92
CA GLU A 59 15.97 17.40 7.34
C GLU A 59 14.58 18.07 7.38
N PRO A 60 14.52 19.43 7.50
CA PRO A 60 15.65 20.35 7.65
C PRO A 60 16.36 20.25 9.00
N GLU A 61 15.69 19.68 10.01
CA GLU A 61 16.21 19.41 11.34
C GLU A 61 15.78 18.00 11.79
N PRO A 62 16.54 17.31 12.63
CA PRO A 62 16.15 16.03 13.18
C PRO A 62 14.86 16.14 14.00
N GLU A 63 13.86 15.29 13.65
CA GLU A 63 12.60 15.23 14.36
C GLU A 63 12.39 13.85 15.00
N PRO A 64 11.94 13.79 16.27
CA PRO A 64 11.68 12.52 16.94
C PRO A 64 10.54 11.76 16.26
N LEU A 65 10.66 10.45 16.26
CA LEU A 65 9.65 9.51 15.77
C LEU A 65 8.81 8.98 16.94
N ASP A 66 7.52 8.82 16.71
CA ASP A 66 6.60 8.11 17.60
C ASP A 66 5.70 7.14 16.80
N ALA A 67 4.96 6.29 17.53
CA ALA A 67 4.06 5.30 16.92
C ALA A 67 2.87 5.93 16.19
N ALA A 68 2.51 7.19 16.50
CA ALA A 68 1.43 7.93 15.86
C ALA A 68 1.89 8.69 14.60
N THR A 69 3.15 8.54 14.20
CA THR A 69 3.67 9.13 12.98
C THR A 69 2.92 8.59 11.76
N VAL A 70 2.50 9.49 10.89
CA VAL A 70 1.78 9.18 9.64
C VAL A 70 2.77 9.08 8.49
N TYR A 71 2.61 8.06 7.65
CA TYR A 71 3.49 7.79 6.52
C TYR A 71 2.74 7.81 5.20
N ASP A 72 3.41 8.25 4.14
CA ASP A 72 3.01 7.94 2.77
C ASP A 72 3.21 6.44 2.54
N CYS A 73 2.11 5.72 2.39
CA CYS A 73 2.10 4.27 2.26
C CYS A 73 2.39 3.78 0.83
N ALA A 74 2.55 4.68 -0.13
CA ALA A 74 2.81 4.36 -1.53
C ALA A 74 1.88 3.25 -2.04
N SER A 75 2.46 2.16 -2.55
CA SER A 75 1.71 1.05 -3.16
C SER A 75 0.83 0.23 -2.21
N LEU A 76 0.91 0.42 -0.87
CA LEU A 76 -0.11 -0.16 0.02
C LEU A 76 -1.51 0.39 -0.30
N THR A 77 -1.62 1.54 -0.97
CA THR A 77 -2.87 2.07 -1.52
C THR A 77 -3.63 1.03 -2.34
N LYS A 78 -2.91 0.23 -3.13
CA LYS A 78 -3.50 -0.80 -3.98
C LYS A 78 -4.32 -1.81 -3.20
N VAL A 79 -3.79 -2.25 -2.05
CA VAL A 79 -4.37 -3.33 -1.25
C VAL A 79 -5.26 -2.84 -0.11
N VAL A 80 -5.04 -1.61 0.37
CA VAL A 80 -5.85 -1.02 1.45
C VAL A 80 -7.06 -0.25 0.91
N VAL A 81 -6.97 0.28 -0.32
CA VAL A 81 -8.04 1.09 -0.92
C VAL A 81 -8.61 0.44 -2.18
N THR A 82 -7.81 0.35 -3.25
CA THR A 82 -8.34 0.05 -4.58
C THR A 82 -8.89 -1.38 -4.68
N ALA A 83 -8.15 -2.36 -4.21
CA ALA A 83 -8.60 -3.75 -4.24
C ALA A 83 -9.88 -3.99 -3.40
N PRO A 84 -10.00 -3.52 -2.13
CA PRO A 84 -11.24 -3.68 -1.38
C PRO A 84 -12.43 -2.87 -1.91
N VAL A 85 -12.20 -1.68 -2.50
CA VAL A 85 -13.28 -0.95 -3.20
C VAL A 85 -13.83 -1.79 -4.36
N LEU A 86 -12.95 -2.37 -5.19
CA LEU A 86 -13.38 -3.24 -6.27
C LEU A 86 -13.99 -4.55 -5.77
N ALA A 87 -13.48 -5.12 -4.69
CA ALA A 87 -14.07 -6.32 -4.08
C ALA A 87 -15.51 -6.06 -3.61
N ARG A 88 -15.81 -4.86 -3.10
CA ARG A 88 -17.15 -4.44 -2.73
C ARG A 88 -18.06 -4.26 -3.95
N LEU A 89 -17.56 -3.68 -5.05
CA LEU A 89 -18.30 -3.60 -6.31
C LEU A 89 -18.57 -4.98 -6.90
N MET A 90 -17.64 -5.91 -6.77
CA MET A 90 -17.85 -7.32 -7.17
C MET A 90 -18.94 -7.99 -6.32
N ASP A 91 -19.00 -7.73 -5.03
CA ASP A 91 -20.06 -8.23 -4.15
C ASP A 91 -21.43 -7.66 -4.51
N GLY A 92 -21.47 -6.41 -4.97
CA GLY A 92 -22.66 -5.76 -5.48
C GLY A 92 -23.12 -6.26 -6.87
N GLY A 93 -22.28 -7.07 -7.54
CA GLY A 93 -22.56 -7.56 -8.88
C GLY A 93 -22.28 -6.56 -10.03
N GLU A 94 -21.65 -5.42 -9.71
CA GLU A 94 -21.33 -4.37 -10.71
C GLU A 94 -20.27 -4.82 -11.72
N LEU A 95 -19.37 -5.72 -11.28
CA LEU A 95 -18.32 -6.30 -12.13
C LEU A 95 -17.83 -7.64 -11.57
N THR A 96 -17.07 -8.36 -12.37
CA THR A 96 -16.37 -9.59 -12.00
C THR A 96 -14.89 -9.51 -12.39
N PRO A 97 -14.02 -10.40 -11.92
CA PRO A 97 -12.64 -10.46 -12.41
C PRO A 97 -12.54 -10.65 -13.94
N ASP A 98 -13.53 -11.30 -14.55
CA ASP A 98 -13.58 -11.56 -16.01
C ASP A 98 -14.19 -10.40 -16.80
N THR A 99 -14.68 -9.36 -16.12
CA THR A 99 -15.22 -8.17 -16.79
C THR A 99 -14.11 -7.48 -17.59
N ARG A 100 -14.34 -7.25 -18.87
CA ARG A 100 -13.37 -6.61 -19.76
C ARG A 100 -13.26 -5.12 -19.48
N VAL A 101 -12.02 -4.62 -19.45
CA VAL A 101 -11.73 -3.20 -19.19
C VAL A 101 -12.46 -2.29 -20.16
N ARG A 102 -12.53 -2.66 -21.44
CA ARG A 102 -13.19 -1.87 -22.49
C ARG A 102 -14.72 -1.70 -22.27
N HIS A 103 -15.36 -2.65 -21.61
CA HIS A 103 -16.77 -2.50 -21.26
C HIS A 103 -17.00 -1.41 -20.21
N LEU A 104 -16.02 -1.22 -19.32
CA LEU A 104 -16.08 -0.24 -18.22
C LEU A 104 -15.48 1.11 -18.63
N ILE A 105 -14.45 1.09 -19.49
CA ILE A 105 -13.79 2.28 -20.06
C ILE A 105 -13.83 2.17 -21.58
N PRO A 106 -14.92 2.62 -22.26
CA PRO A 106 -15.06 2.52 -23.71
C PRO A 106 -13.93 3.17 -24.52
N ALA A 107 -13.28 4.20 -23.96
CA ALA A 107 -12.14 4.87 -24.58
C ALA A 107 -10.84 4.02 -24.54
N TYR A 108 -10.83 2.89 -23.80
CA TYR A 108 -9.66 2.04 -23.70
C TYR A 108 -9.35 1.35 -25.03
N ALA A 109 -8.20 1.67 -25.61
CA ALA A 109 -7.75 1.17 -26.93
C ALA A 109 -6.71 0.04 -26.84
N GLY A 110 -6.33 -0.39 -25.64
CA GLY A 110 -5.29 -1.42 -25.41
C GLY A 110 -5.71 -2.86 -25.71
N GLY A 111 -6.84 -3.06 -26.41
CA GLY A 111 -7.34 -4.37 -26.83
C GLY A 111 -8.51 -4.88 -26.00
N ASP A 112 -9.29 -5.80 -26.57
CA ASP A 112 -10.50 -6.33 -25.95
C ASP A 112 -10.26 -7.45 -24.94
N ALA A 113 -9.02 -7.95 -24.85
CA ALA A 113 -8.70 -9.15 -24.06
C ALA A 113 -8.48 -8.87 -22.57
N ILE A 114 -8.10 -7.64 -22.21
CA ILE A 114 -7.71 -7.33 -20.81
C ILE A 114 -8.94 -7.28 -19.91
N THR A 115 -8.84 -8.01 -18.78
CA THR A 115 -9.88 -8.10 -17.78
C THR A 115 -9.48 -7.38 -16.48
N VAL A 116 -10.46 -7.09 -15.63
CA VAL A 116 -10.27 -6.52 -14.28
C VAL A 116 -9.35 -7.43 -13.44
N GLY A 117 -9.52 -8.74 -13.50
CA GLY A 117 -8.66 -9.70 -12.81
C GLY A 117 -7.20 -9.61 -13.25
N GLN A 118 -6.94 -9.46 -14.54
CA GLN A 118 -5.58 -9.30 -15.07
C GLN A 118 -4.94 -7.96 -14.67
N LEU A 119 -5.72 -6.89 -14.52
CA LEU A 119 -5.23 -5.65 -13.93
C LEU A 119 -4.85 -5.86 -12.44
N LEU A 120 -5.74 -6.49 -11.66
CA LEU A 120 -5.53 -6.75 -10.23
C LEU A 120 -4.33 -7.67 -9.95
N THR A 121 -4.06 -8.63 -10.83
CA THR A 121 -2.95 -9.59 -10.69
C THR A 121 -1.66 -9.15 -11.36
N HIS A 122 -1.65 -7.97 -12.01
CA HIS A 122 -0.52 -7.48 -12.80
C HIS A 122 -0.11 -8.42 -13.97
N THR A 123 -1.10 -9.10 -14.55
CA THR A 123 -0.91 -9.98 -15.71
C THR A 123 -1.52 -9.42 -17.00
N SER A 124 -1.84 -8.13 -17.03
CA SER A 124 -2.44 -7.47 -18.21
C SER A 124 -1.47 -7.30 -19.38
N GLY A 125 -0.16 -7.38 -19.15
CA GLY A 125 0.87 -7.05 -20.13
C GLY A 125 1.12 -5.55 -20.32
N LEU A 126 0.41 -4.67 -19.59
CA LEU A 126 0.59 -3.22 -19.69
C LEU A 126 1.93 -2.74 -19.13
N PRO A 127 2.46 -1.60 -19.62
CA PRO A 127 3.72 -1.03 -19.14
C PRO A 127 3.65 -0.68 -17.65
N ALA A 128 4.82 -0.62 -17.00
CA ALA A 128 4.92 -0.42 -15.54
C ALA A 128 4.34 0.91 -15.06
N GLY A 129 4.51 1.99 -15.84
CA GLY A 129 4.07 3.35 -15.48
C GLY A 129 3.76 4.21 -16.70
N LEU A 130 3.40 5.46 -16.44
CA LEU A 130 3.18 6.49 -17.45
C LEU A 130 4.46 7.30 -17.70
N PRO A 131 4.66 7.88 -18.91
CA PRO A 131 5.76 8.79 -19.17
C PRO A 131 5.59 10.07 -18.36
N LEU A 132 6.67 10.56 -17.81
CA LEU A 132 6.68 11.77 -17.00
C LEU A 132 7.25 12.99 -17.78
N GLU A 133 7.74 12.77 -19.00
CA GLU A 133 8.39 13.80 -19.82
C GLU A 133 7.39 14.76 -20.46
N ASP A 134 6.14 14.31 -20.68
CA ASP A 134 5.15 15.00 -21.53
C ASP A 134 4.39 16.13 -20.80
N GLY A 135 4.72 16.47 -19.55
CA GLY A 135 4.15 17.61 -18.83
C GLY A 135 2.64 17.54 -18.56
N TRP A 136 2.01 16.36 -18.68
CA TRP A 136 0.59 16.15 -18.42
C TRP A 136 0.24 16.33 -16.93
N ARG A 137 -0.99 16.77 -16.63
CA ARG A 137 -1.51 16.91 -15.27
C ARG A 137 -2.99 16.55 -15.19
N GLY A 138 -3.40 16.11 -14.01
CA GLY A 138 -4.76 15.75 -13.68
C GLY A 138 -5.13 14.29 -13.97
N PRO A 139 -6.18 13.77 -13.32
CA PRO A 139 -6.61 12.38 -13.46
C PRO A 139 -7.10 12.05 -14.87
N ASP A 140 -7.76 13.00 -15.56
CA ASP A 140 -8.27 12.79 -16.93
C ASP A 140 -7.13 12.60 -17.94
N ALA A 141 -6.05 13.39 -17.81
CA ALA A 141 -4.88 13.25 -18.68
C ALA A 141 -4.16 11.92 -18.41
N ALA A 142 -4.02 11.52 -17.15
CA ALA A 142 -3.48 10.21 -16.78
C ALA A 142 -4.31 9.07 -17.36
N LEU A 143 -5.64 9.15 -17.24
CA LEU A 143 -6.55 8.14 -17.79
C LEU A 143 -6.45 8.08 -19.32
N ALA A 144 -6.42 9.22 -20.01
CA ALA A 144 -6.24 9.27 -21.46
C ALA A 144 -4.94 8.58 -21.91
N LEU A 145 -3.84 8.83 -21.18
CA LEU A 145 -2.57 8.15 -21.43
C LEU A 145 -2.66 6.64 -21.15
N CYS A 146 -3.33 6.20 -20.09
CA CYS A 146 -3.57 4.79 -19.83
C CYS A 146 -4.38 4.13 -20.96
N CYS A 147 -5.40 4.82 -21.48
CA CYS A 147 -6.30 4.29 -22.50
C CYS A 147 -5.62 3.99 -23.84
N VAL A 148 -4.53 4.66 -24.16
CA VAL A 148 -3.78 4.41 -25.42
C VAL A 148 -2.61 3.42 -25.25
N ARG A 149 -2.34 2.95 -24.03
CA ARG A 149 -1.26 1.98 -23.77
C ARG A 149 -1.63 0.59 -24.28
N GLN A 150 -0.71 0.01 -25.05
CA GLN A 150 -0.84 -1.34 -25.55
C GLN A 150 -0.11 -2.33 -24.63
N PRO A 151 -0.63 -3.54 -24.44
CA PRO A 151 0.11 -4.59 -23.76
C PRO A 151 1.35 -4.96 -24.58
N THR A 152 2.47 -5.19 -23.90
CA THR A 152 3.72 -5.65 -24.53
C THR A 152 3.85 -7.17 -24.56
N HIS A 153 2.96 -7.87 -23.86
CA HIS A 153 2.82 -9.32 -23.79
C HIS A 153 1.33 -9.67 -23.81
N ALA A 154 1.00 -10.87 -24.21
CA ALA A 154 -0.39 -11.31 -24.17
C ALA A 154 -0.94 -11.31 -22.74
N PRO A 155 -2.16 -10.81 -22.51
CA PRO A 155 -2.77 -10.79 -21.20
C PRO A 155 -2.89 -12.19 -20.60
N GLY A 156 -2.41 -12.37 -19.37
CA GLY A 156 -2.39 -13.65 -18.66
C GLY A 156 -1.10 -14.46 -18.79
N GLU A 157 -0.21 -14.12 -19.70
CA GLU A 157 0.99 -14.93 -19.97
C GLU A 157 2.22 -14.50 -19.18
N PHE A 158 2.24 -13.25 -18.70
CA PHE A 158 3.42 -12.68 -18.03
C PHE A 158 3.05 -11.77 -16.88
N PHE A 159 3.78 -11.87 -15.79
CA PHE A 159 3.68 -10.93 -14.69
C PHE A 159 4.54 -9.70 -14.96
N ARG A 160 3.91 -8.52 -14.89
CA ARG A 160 4.60 -7.24 -14.86
C ARG A 160 3.91 -6.32 -13.87
N TYR A 161 4.58 -6.00 -12.79
CA TYR A 161 4.08 -4.98 -11.86
C TYR A 161 3.84 -3.67 -12.60
N SER A 162 2.61 -3.14 -12.54
CA SER A 162 2.19 -2.01 -13.34
C SER A 162 1.27 -1.07 -12.55
N ASP A 163 1.68 0.18 -12.41
CA ASP A 163 0.85 1.24 -11.85
C ASP A 163 -0.28 1.64 -12.79
N VAL A 164 -0.07 1.51 -14.12
CA VAL A 164 -1.12 1.72 -15.14
C VAL A 164 -2.35 0.85 -14.85
N ASN A 165 -2.14 -0.39 -14.41
CA ASN A 165 -3.25 -1.27 -14.02
C ASN A 165 -4.11 -0.66 -12.93
N PHE A 166 -3.50 -0.13 -11.88
CA PHE A 166 -4.22 0.41 -10.73
C PHE A 166 -4.75 1.82 -10.97
N ILE A 167 -4.16 2.60 -11.88
CA ILE A 167 -4.78 3.84 -12.37
C ILE A 167 -6.10 3.52 -13.07
N LEU A 168 -6.11 2.53 -13.97
CA LEU A 168 -7.33 2.06 -14.65
C LEU A 168 -8.36 1.52 -13.65
N LEU A 169 -7.94 0.74 -12.64
CA LEU A 169 -8.81 0.20 -11.61
C LEU A 169 -9.46 1.30 -10.75
N GLY A 170 -8.70 2.34 -10.39
CA GLY A 170 -9.24 3.52 -9.72
C GLY A 170 -10.31 4.22 -10.57
N ALA A 171 -10.00 4.47 -11.84
CA ALA A 171 -10.95 5.08 -12.79
C ALA A 171 -12.20 4.21 -13.01
N ILE A 172 -12.09 2.89 -13.01
CA ILE A 172 -13.22 1.96 -13.07
C ILE A 172 -14.13 2.15 -11.86
N ALA A 173 -13.55 2.19 -10.65
CA ALA A 173 -14.32 2.39 -9.41
C ALA A 173 -15.08 3.73 -9.44
N GLU A 174 -14.40 4.81 -9.82
CA GLU A 174 -15.00 6.14 -9.93
C GLU A 174 -16.12 6.18 -10.98
N ARG A 175 -15.92 5.55 -12.12
CA ARG A 175 -16.89 5.52 -13.22
C ARG A 175 -18.15 4.72 -12.86
N LEU A 176 -18.02 3.58 -12.21
CA LEU A 176 -19.15 2.75 -11.78
C LEU A 176 -19.98 3.42 -10.69
N THR A 177 -19.32 4.17 -9.81
CA THR A 177 -20.00 4.78 -8.65
C THR A 177 -20.41 6.24 -8.86
N GLY A 178 -19.83 6.92 -9.84
CA GLY A 178 -19.95 8.37 -10.01
C GLY A 178 -19.27 9.18 -8.91
N ARG A 179 -18.39 8.57 -8.12
CA ARG A 179 -17.78 9.15 -6.92
C ARG A 179 -16.26 9.08 -6.96
N PRO A 180 -15.54 10.08 -6.46
CA PRO A 180 -14.07 10.05 -6.43
C PRO A 180 -13.53 8.97 -5.48
N LEU A 181 -12.38 8.40 -5.83
CA LEU A 181 -11.79 7.25 -5.13
C LEU A 181 -11.47 7.52 -3.64
N ASP A 182 -11.05 8.72 -3.30
CA ASP A 182 -10.78 9.10 -1.90
C ASP A 182 -12.08 9.15 -1.08
N ALA A 183 -13.20 9.58 -1.66
CA ALA A 183 -14.50 9.53 -1.00
C ALA A 183 -14.98 8.09 -0.81
N LEU A 184 -14.77 7.21 -1.79
CA LEU A 184 -15.07 5.78 -1.67
C LEU A 184 -14.21 5.14 -0.58
N ALA A 185 -12.90 5.42 -0.57
CA ALA A 185 -11.99 4.93 0.48
C ALA A 185 -12.46 5.34 1.87
N GLN A 186 -12.79 6.63 2.03
CA GLN A 186 -13.23 7.17 3.31
C GLN A 186 -14.52 6.52 3.80
N GLU A 187 -15.54 6.48 2.96
CA GLU A 187 -16.87 6.01 3.37
C GLU A 187 -16.95 4.48 3.50
N TRP A 188 -16.30 3.76 2.58
CA TRP A 188 -16.47 2.32 2.51
C TRP A 188 -15.49 1.53 3.36
N ILE A 189 -14.33 2.13 3.70
CA ILE A 189 -13.22 1.40 4.33
C ILE A 189 -12.71 2.13 5.57
N LEU A 190 -12.21 3.36 5.42
CA LEU A 190 -11.45 4.01 6.48
C LEU A 190 -12.33 4.43 7.67
N ALA A 191 -13.48 5.08 7.42
CA ALA A 191 -14.40 5.49 8.48
C ALA A 191 -15.05 4.30 9.19
N PRO A 192 -15.59 3.27 8.49
CA PRO A 192 -16.14 2.08 9.14
C PRO A 192 -15.12 1.34 10.01
N LEU A 193 -13.84 1.37 9.61
CA LEU A 193 -12.75 0.78 10.38
C LEU A 193 -12.18 1.73 11.44
N SER A 194 -12.72 2.94 11.60
CA SER A 194 -12.17 3.97 12.52
C SER A 194 -10.67 4.23 12.30
N MET A 195 -10.23 4.21 11.04
CA MET A 195 -8.85 4.54 10.62
C MET A 195 -8.71 6.06 10.52
N ALA A 196 -8.72 6.71 11.69
CA ALA A 196 -8.89 8.17 11.81
C ALA A 196 -7.70 8.99 11.28
N ASP A 197 -6.52 8.39 11.21
CA ASP A 197 -5.29 9.02 10.73
C ASP A 197 -4.95 8.64 9.27
N SER A 198 -5.88 7.95 8.59
CA SER A 198 -5.67 7.44 7.23
C SER A 198 -6.50 8.17 6.18
N GLY A 199 -5.92 8.39 4.99
CA GLY A 199 -6.62 9.00 3.86
C GLY A 199 -5.70 9.50 2.76
N TYR A 200 -6.30 10.02 1.69
CA TYR A 200 -5.58 10.72 0.63
C TYR A 200 -5.34 12.19 0.97
N ARG A 201 -4.35 12.79 0.32
CA ARG A 201 -4.07 14.23 0.40
C ARG A 201 -4.13 14.82 -0.99
N ARG A 202 -5.19 15.60 -1.26
CA ARG A 202 -5.34 16.28 -2.56
C ARG A 202 -4.34 17.42 -2.69
N GLU A 203 -3.79 17.59 -3.89
CA GLU A 203 -2.97 18.74 -4.25
C GLU A 203 -3.87 19.88 -4.75
N GLY A 204 -3.62 21.12 -4.34
CA GLY A 204 -4.08 22.32 -5.02
C GLY A 204 -5.21 23.14 -4.42
N ALA A 205 -6.22 22.61 -3.78
CA ALA A 205 -7.21 23.43 -3.10
C ALA A 205 -6.92 23.42 -1.63
N ASP A 206 -6.58 24.57 -1.06
CA ASP A 206 -6.27 24.71 0.36
C ASP A 206 -5.53 23.47 0.90
N ARG A 207 -4.24 23.58 1.06
CA ARG A 207 -3.39 22.55 1.68
C ARG A 207 -3.83 22.26 3.13
N GLY A 208 -5.14 22.19 3.28
CA GLY A 208 -5.80 21.74 4.50
C GLY A 208 -5.49 20.25 4.66
N PRO A 209 -5.38 19.82 5.88
CA PRO A 209 -5.20 18.42 6.22
C PRO A 209 -6.31 17.59 5.60
N VAL A 210 -6.01 16.39 5.12
CA VAL A 210 -7.05 15.43 4.70
C VAL A 210 -7.97 15.21 5.87
N ALA A 211 -9.24 15.43 5.64
CA ALA A 211 -10.23 14.98 6.56
C ALA A 211 -10.27 13.45 6.53
N CYS A 212 -9.49 12.83 7.42
CA CYS A 212 -9.72 11.47 7.83
C CYS A 212 -10.76 11.53 8.93
N GLY A 213 -11.98 11.12 8.67
CA GLY A 213 -13.07 11.33 9.60
C GLY A 213 -13.31 12.83 9.86
N ALA A 214 -13.55 13.21 11.12
CA ALA A 214 -13.83 14.59 11.53
C ALA A 214 -12.57 15.41 11.86
N GLN A 215 -11.37 14.84 11.82
CA GLN A 215 -10.13 15.53 12.21
C GLN A 215 -9.05 15.38 11.15
N ALA A 216 -8.54 16.51 10.75
CA ALA A 216 -7.42 16.65 9.83
C ALA A 216 -6.08 16.29 10.50
N VAL A 217 -5.27 15.43 9.84
CA VAL A 217 -3.93 15.10 10.34
C VAL A 217 -2.98 16.29 10.17
N PRO A 218 -2.41 16.85 11.24
CA PRO A 218 -1.42 17.91 11.15
C PRO A 218 -0.19 17.48 10.35
N VAL A 219 0.32 18.35 9.47
CA VAL A 219 1.50 18.05 8.64
C VAL A 219 2.71 17.65 9.48
N GLN A 220 2.84 18.18 10.68
CA GLN A 220 3.92 17.88 11.63
C GLN A 220 3.93 16.40 12.08
N ARG A 221 2.79 15.72 12.03
CA ARG A 221 2.70 14.28 12.32
C ARG A 221 3.15 13.41 11.15
N ILE A 222 3.27 14.00 9.96
CA ILE A 222 3.60 13.25 8.75
C ILE A 222 5.12 13.16 8.60
N ALA A 223 5.64 11.95 8.38
CA ALA A 223 7.02 11.74 8.00
C ALA A 223 7.27 12.31 6.61
N PRO A 224 8.29 13.19 6.41
CA PRO A 224 8.65 13.64 5.08
C PRO A 224 9.20 12.48 4.26
N THR A 225 9.03 12.57 2.95
CA THR A 225 9.63 11.65 1.99
C THR A 225 10.84 12.30 1.33
N GLU A 226 10.92 12.34 0.03
CA GLU A 226 12.08 12.78 -0.71
C GLU A 226 12.22 14.30 -0.72
N ARG A 227 13.48 14.77 -0.72
CA ARG A 227 13.80 16.13 -1.10
C ARG A 227 13.97 16.16 -2.62
N LEU A 228 13.06 16.80 -3.32
CA LEU A 228 13.18 17.00 -4.75
C LEU A 228 14.26 18.03 -5.05
N ASP A 229 15.20 17.68 -5.92
CA ASP A 229 16.09 18.63 -6.57
C ASP A 229 15.49 19.13 -7.90
N GLU A 230 16.24 20.00 -8.58
CA GLU A 230 15.85 20.54 -9.89
C GLU A 230 15.56 19.46 -10.95
N HIS A 231 16.08 18.24 -10.80
CA HIS A 231 15.85 17.13 -11.71
C HIS A 231 14.58 16.33 -11.35
N GLY A 232 14.21 16.32 -10.08
CA GLY A 232 12.99 15.66 -9.58
C GLY A 232 11.74 16.53 -9.62
N LEU A 233 11.88 17.85 -9.90
CA LEU A 233 10.75 18.74 -10.08
C LEU A 233 10.15 18.58 -11.48
N ASP A 234 8.85 18.64 -11.57
CA ASP A 234 8.14 18.77 -12.84
C ASP A 234 8.65 20.01 -13.60
N PRO A 235 8.83 19.97 -14.93
CA PRO A 235 9.26 21.14 -15.71
C PRO A 235 8.41 22.40 -15.50
N GLN A 236 7.11 22.22 -15.22
CA GLN A 236 6.21 23.36 -14.93
C GLN A 236 6.44 23.90 -13.52
N ASP A 237 6.74 23.02 -12.55
CA ASP A 237 7.10 23.44 -11.18
C ASP A 237 8.45 24.14 -11.16
N ARG A 238 9.40 23.73 -12.02
CA ARG A 238 10.68 24.45 -12.23
C ARG A 238 10.47 25.87 -12.74
N ALA A 239 9.54 26.04 -13.68
CA ALA A 239 9.26 27.36 -14.27
C ALA A 239 8.52 28.29 -13.29
N ALA A 240 7.69 27.74 -12.40
CA ALA A 240 6.95 28.48 -11.38
C ALA A 240 7.75 28.72 -10.09
N ALA A 241 8.75 27.89 -9.83
CA ALA A 241 9.60 27.96 -8.66
C ALA A 241 10.74 28.95 -8.94
N GLY A 242 10.72 30.14 -8.35
CA GLY A 242 11.90 30.98 -8.26
C GLY A 242 13.08 30.19 -7.65
N GLN A 243 14.33 30.66 -7.83
CA GLN A 243 15.57 29.95 -7.44
C GLN A 243 15.61 29.40 -5.99
N GLY A 244 14.73 29.86 -5.08
CA GLY A 244 14.64 29.37 -3.70
C GLY A 244 13.75 28.13 -3.49
N ALA A 245 12.92 27.77 -4.47
CA ALA A 245 11.98 26.64 -4.37
C ALA A 245 12.54 25.31 -4.95
N LEU A 246 13.78 25.32 -5.45
CA LEU A 246 14.46 24.20 -6.10
C LEU A 246 14.83 23.04 -5.13
N ARG A 247 14.41 23.10 -3.86
CA ARG A 247 14.66 22.06 -2.85
C ARG A 247 13.41 21.81 -2.01
N GLN A 248 12.34 21.36 -2.64
CA GLN A 248 11.12 21.06 -1.92
C GLN A 248 11.21 19.71 -1.23
N LEU A 249 11.11 19.69 0.10
CA LEU A 249 10.90 18.48 0.88
C LEU A 249 9.43 18.09 0.78
N LEU A 250 9.17 16.88 0.28
CA LEU A 250 7.81 16.34 0.21
C LEU A 250 7.35 15.91 1.60
N ARG A 251 6.41 16.64 2.18
CA ARG A 251 5.79 16.34 3.46
C ARG A 251 4.28 16.55 3.38
N GLY A 252 3.52 15.47 3.54
CA GLY A 252 2.07 15.50 3.32
C GLY A 252 1.69 15.71 1.86
N VAL A 253 2.62 15.54 0.96
CA VAL A 253 2.45 15.49 -0.48
C VAL A 253 2.88 14.10 -0.94
N VAL A 254 2.10 13.44 -1.78
CA VAL A 254 2.36 12.07 -2.22
C VAL A 254 3.72 11.98 -2.93
N HIS A 255 4.50 10.97 -2.56
CA HIS A 255 5.84 10.74 -3.12
C HIS A 255 5.78 10.30 -4.59
N ASP A 256 4.86 9.40 -4.93
CA ASP A 256 4.74 8.90 -6.30
C ASP A 256 4.47 10.04 -7.28
N PRO A 257 5.34 10.24 -8.30
CA PRO A 257 5.23 11.39 -9.19
C PRO A 257 3.98 11.32 -10.09
N THR A 258 3.52 10.13 -10.46
CA THR A 258 2.30 9.95 -11.25
C THR A 258 1.07 10.31 -10.43
N ALA A 259 0.95 9.78 -9.20
CA ALA A 259 -0.14 10.11 -8.30
C ALA A 259 -0.13 11.59 -7.92
N ARG A 260 1.05 12.19 -7.72
CA ARG A 260 1.19 13.63 -7.48
C ARG A 260 0.65 14.45 -8.66
N ARG A 261 1.00 14.11 -9.90
CA ARG A 261 0.45 14.76 -11.10
C ARG A 261 -1.05 14.56 -11.27
N MET A 262 -1.59 13.47 -10.75
CA MET A 262 -3.03 13.21 -10.70
C MET A 262 -3.76 14.00 -9.59
N GLY A 263 -3.06 14.84 -8.83
CA GLY A 263 -3.63 15.64 -7.74
C GLY A 263 -3.66 14.95 -6.39
N GLY A 264 -2.81 13.91 -6.20
CA GLY A 264 -2.63 13.22 -4.92
C GLY A 264 -3.58 12.03 -4.68
N VAL A 265 -4.55 11.80 -5.57
CA VAL A 265 -5.52 10.70 -5.49
C VAL A 265 -5.36 9.77 -6.69
N ALA A 266 -4.92 8.55 -6.46
CA ALA A 266 -4.77 7.56 -7.53
C ALA A 266 -4.96 6.13 -6.99
N GLY A 267 -5.37 5.21 -7.86
CA GLY A 267 -5.60 3.82 -7.46
C GLY A 267 -4.32 3.06 -7.09
N HIS A 268 -3.16 3.53 -7.52
CA HIS A 268 -1.87 2.87 -7.29
C HIS A 268 -1.08 3.42 -6.11
N ALA A 269 -1.30 4.68 -5.69
CA ALA A 269 -0.60 5.38 -4.62
C ALA A 269 -1.40 6.57 -4.09
N GLY A 270 -1.03 7.14 -2.94
CA GLY A 270 -1.62 8.34 -2.36
C GLY A 270 -2.22 8.16 -0.96
N LEU A 271 -2.33 6.94 -0.45
CA LEU A 271 -2.75 6.68 0.91
C LEU A 271 -1.67 7.10 1.91
N PHE A 272 -2.05 7.92 2.87
CA PHE A 272 -1.28 8.17 4.10
C PHE A 272 -1.93 7.39 5.25
N SER A 273 -1.13 6.82 6.16
CA SER A 273 -1.64 6.01 7.27
C SER A 273 -0.65 5.89 8.42
N THR A 274 -1.11 5.33 9.54
CA THR A 274 -0.32 4.91 10.70
C THR A 274 -0.27 3.39 10.84
N ALA A 275 0.66 2.87 11.64
CA ALA A 275 0.72 1.45 11.94
C ALA A 275 -0.54 0.96 12.70
N ALA A 276 -1.12 1.81 13.55
CA ALA A 276 -2.34 1.51 14.27
C ALA A 276 -3.55 1.36 13.35
N ASP A 277 -3.70 2.25 12.37
CA ASP A 277 -4.79 2.20 11.40
C ASP A 277 -4.65 1.00 10.45
N LEU A 278 -3.44 0.75 9.94
CA LEU A 278 -3.19 -0.45 9.11
C LEU A 278 -3.43 -1.75 9.89
N ALA A 279 -3.20 -1.77 11.20
CA ALA A 279 -3.54 -2.90 12.05
C ALA A 279 -5.06 -3.13 12.10
N ARG A 280 -5.88 -2.08 12.16
CA ARG A 280 -7.35 -2.21 12.07
C ARG A 280 -7.78 -2.81 10.75
N TYR A 281 -7.16 -2.37 9.65
CA TYR A 281 -7.40 -2.96 8.33
C TYR A 281 -7.01 -4.45 8.30
N ALA A 282 -5.83 -4.81 8.82
CA ALA A 282 -5.38 -6.19 8.88
C ALA A 282 -6.31 -7.09 9.71
N ARG A 283 -6.79 -6.60 10.85
CA ARG A 283 -7.79 -7.29 11.68
C ARG A 283 -9.10 -7.51 10.93
N MET A 284 -9.57 -6.52 10.17
CA MET A 284 -10.77 -6.66 9.33
C MET A 284 -10.59 -7.79 8.29
N VAL A 285 -9.41 -7.87 7.65
CA VAL A 285 -9.11 -8.95 6.71
C VAL A 285 -9.11 -10.30 7.43
N LEU A 286 -8.46 -10.44 8.59
CA LEU A 286 -8.45 -11.64 9.41
C LEU A 286 -9.85 -12.02 9.91
N GLY A 287 -10.70 -11.02 10.18
CA GLY A 287 -12.10 -11.17 10.57
C GLY A 287 -13.07 -11.48 9.42
N GLY A 288 -12.53 -11.85 8.24
CA GLY A 288 -13.36 -12.16 7.08
C GLY A 288 -14.22 -10.99 6.62
N GLY A 289 -13.68 -9.77 6.72
CA GLY A 289 -14.34 -8.55 6.27
C GLY A 289 -15.09 -7.78 7.36
N GLN A 290 -14.92 -8.15 8.63
CA GLN A 290 -15.59 -7.53 9.78
C GLN A 290 -14.57 -7.15 10.85
N LEU A 291 -14.80 -6.01 11.53
CA LEU A 291 -14.08 -5.58 12.72
C LEU A 291 -15.05 -4.83 13.65
N ASP A 292 -14.96 -5.07 14.96
CA ASP A 292 -15.74 -4.38 16.00
C ASP A 292 -17.27 -4.39 15.71
N GLY A 293 -17.78 -5.50 15.14
CA GLY A 293 -19.19 -5.62 14.75
C GLY A 293 -19.55 -4.96 13.41
N VAL A 294 -18.64 -4.20 12.80
CA VAL A 294 -18.85 -3.50 11.52
C VAL A 294 -18.37 -4.36 10.36
N ARG A 295 -19.26 -4.68 9.42
CA ARG A 295 -18.91 -5.40 8.19
C ARG A 295 -18.57 -4.42 7.07
N VAL A 296 -17.33 -4.50 6.60
CA VAL A 296 -16.80 -3.69 5.50
C VAL A 296 -16.87 -4.46 4.18
N LEU A 297 -16.53 -5.75 4.21
CA LEU A 297 -16.55 -6.66 3.06
C LEU A 297 -17.31 -7.96 3.45
N SER A 298 -17.86 -8.65 2.47
CA SER A 298 -18.33 -10.01 2.71
C SER A 298 -17.15 -10.97 2.91
N GLU A 299 -17.38 -12.08 3.61
CA GLU A 299 -16.37 -13.15 3.72
C GLU A 299 -15.96 -13.69 2.33
N ALA A 300 -16.91 -13.74 1.39
CA ALA A 300 -16.66 -14.18 0.03
C ALA A 300 -15.73 -13.21 -0.70
N ALA A 301 -15.91 -11.89 -0.49
CA ALA A 301 -15.01 -10.88 -1.03
C ALA A 301 -13.58 -11.01 -0.48
N VAL A 302 -13.44 -11.18 0.85
CA VAL A 302 -12.12 -11.36 1.47
C VAL A 302 -11.46 -12.63 0.94
N ARG A 303 -12.17 -13.77 0.93
CA ARG A 303 -11.63 -15.02 0.37
C ARG A 303 -11.18 -14.85 -1.09
N ARG A 304 -12.01 -14.20 -1.93
CA ARG A 304 -11.66 -13.93 -3.33
C ARG A 304 -10.44 -13.01 -3.44
N MET A 305 -10.40 -11.98 -2.64
CA MET A 305 -9.30 -10.98 -2.64
C MET A 305 -7.97 -11.59 -2.18
N THR A 306 -7.97 -12.59 -1.31
CA THR A 306 -6.77 -13.19 -0.74
C THR A 306 -6.36 -14.52 -1.38
N ALA A 307 -7.23 -15.18 -2.16
CA ALA A 307 -6.91 -16.40 -2.88
C ALA A 307 -6.00 -16.12 -4.09
N VAL A 308 -5.07 -17.04 -4.38
CA VAL A 308 -4.23 -16.96 -5.58
C VAL A 308 -5.12 -16.87 -6.82
N ALA A 309 -4.87 -15.86 -7.65
CA ALA A 309 -5.65 -15.54 -8.85
C ALA A 309 -4.78 -15.41 -10.12
N THR A 310 -3.45 -15.45 -10.01
CA THR A 310 -2.59 -15.55 -11.19
C THR A 310 -2.76 -16.87 -11.89
N PRO A 311 -2.66 -16.91 -13.24
CA PRO A 311 -2.76 -18.15 -14.00
C PRO A 311 -1.76 -19.20 -13.51
N PRO A 312 -2.14 -20.50 -13.52
CA PRO A 312 -1.21 -21.59 -13.25
C PRO A 312 -0.01 -21.55 -14.21
N GLY A 313 1.20 -21.76 -13.68
CA GLY A 313 2.44 -21.75 -14.48
C GLY A 313 3.25 -20.48 -14.38
N LEU A 314 2.67 -19.37 -13.89
CA LEU A 314 3.47 -18.20 -13.53
C LEU A 314 4.18 -18.43 -12.19
N PRO A 315 5.48 -18.05 -12.10
CA PRO A 315 6.22 -18.16 -10.83
C PRO A 315 5.69 -17.21 -9.75
N GLU A 316 5.12 -16.07 -10.16
CA GLU A 316 4.53 -15.09 -9.25
C GLU A 316 3.12 -15.50 -8.85
N ARG A 317 2.93 -15.79 -7.58
CA ARG A 317 1.61 -16.07 -7.00
C ARG A 317 1.04 -14.78 -6.43
N ARG A 318 0.05 -14.25 -7.13
CA ARG A 318 -0.68 -13.06 -6.69
C ARG A 318 -2.16 -13.35 -6.58
N SER A 319 -2.78 -12.67 -5.65
CA SER A 319 -4.24 -12.60 -5.55
C SER A 319 -4.76 -11.30 -6.16
N LEU A 320 -6.02 -10.95 -5.94
CA LEU A 320 -6.59 -9.72 -6.48
C LEU A 320 -6.05 -8.48 -5.73
N GLY A 321 -4.88 -8.04 -6.16
CA GLY A 321 -4.13 -6.90 -5.62
C GLY A 321 -2.94 -7.26 -4.76
N TRP A 322 -2.97 -8.39 -4.03
CA TRP A 322 -1.94 -8.76 -3.07
C TRP A 322 -0.83 -9.62 -3.67
N ASP A 323 0.33 -9.55 -3.07
CA ASP A 323 1.38 -10.54 -3.19
C ASP A 323 1.06 -11.71 -2.25
N VAL A 324 1.23 -12.94 -2.73
CA VAL A 324 1.06 -14.16 -1.95
C VAL A 324 2.40 -14.87 -1.77
N ASP A 325 3.11 -15.08 -2.87
CA ASP A 325 4.43 -15.68 -2.89
C ASP A 325 5.08 -15.37 -4.24
N SER A 326 5.95 -14.39 -4.27
CA SER A 326 6.64 -14.03 -5.49
C SER A 326 8.12 -13.77 -5.24
N PRO A 327 8.99 -14.08 -6.23
CA PRO A 327 10.39 -13.70 -6.19
C PRO A 327 10.58 -12.18 -6.14
N PHE A 328 9.53 -11.43 -6.49
CA PHE A 328 9.56 -9.99 -6.64
C PHE A 328 9.75 -9.24 -5.31
N SER A 329 9.15 -9.69 -4.21
CA SER A 329 9.12 -8.86 -3.01
C SER A 329 9.79 -9.43 -1.76
N ARG A 330 9.96 -10.72 -1.60
CA ARG A 330 10.50 -11.40 -0.41
C ARG A 330 9.91 -10.95 0.96
N ALA A 331 8.93 -10.06 0.96
CA ALA A 331 8.40 -9.43 2.17
C ALA A 331 7.59 -10.40 3.04
N ARG A 332 7.36 -11.63 2.59
CA ARG A 332 6.74 -12.70 3.39
C ARG A 332 7.67 -13.25 4.48
N GLY A 333 8.99 -13.18 4.28
CA GLY A 333 9.95 -13.84 5.15
C GLY A 333 9.85 -15.36 5.12
N ALA A 334 10.53 -16.03 6.05
CA ALA A 334 10.67 -17.49 6.05
C ALA A 334 9.57 -18.23 6.82
N VAL A 335 8.83 -17.58 7.73
CA VAL A 335 7.90 -18.22 8.66
C VAL A 335 6.45 -18.12 8.25
N TYR A 336 6.01 -16.99 7.71
CA TYR A 336 4.64 -16.85 7.23
C TYR A 336 4.36 -17.85 6.10
N ARG A 337 3.20 -18.50 6.18
CA ARG A 337 2.87 -19.65 5.32
C ARG A 337 2.40 -19.22 3.94
N LEU A 338 2.45 -20.14 2.99
CA LEU A 338 1.75 -20.00 1.71
C LEU A 338 0.25 -19.82 1.97
N GLY A 339 -0.36 -18.82 1.32
CA GLY A 339 -1.73 -18.41 1.61
C GLY A 339 -1.82 -17.19 2.52
N SER A 340 -0.69 -16.75 3.10
CA SER A 340 -0.56 -15.40 3.61
C SER A 340 -0.48 -14.39 2.47
N VAL A 341 -0.86 -13.14 2.73
CA VAL A 341 -0.91 -12.07 1.71
C VAL A 341 -0.23 -10.82 2.23
N GLY A 342 0.37 -10.07 1.35
CA GLY A 342 0.99 -8.81 1.73
C GLY A 342 1.29 -7.90 0.56
N HIS A 343 1.84 -6.74 0.88
CA HIS A 343 2.34 -5.79 -0.11
C HIS A 343 3.40 -4.88 0.51
N THR A 344 4.25 -4.32 -0.33
CA THR A 344 5.24 -3.31 0.06
C THR A 344 4.93 -1.97 -0.60
N GLY A 345 5.39 -0.88 0.03
CA GLY A 345 5.35 0.46 -0.52
C GLY A 345 6.76 0.98 -0.83
N PHE A 346 6.91 1.67 -1.94
CA PHE A 346 8.20 2.20 -2.39
C PHE A 346 8.87 3.10 -1.34
N THR A 347 8.09 3.81 -0.56
CA THR A 347 8.54 4.70 0.51
C THR A 347 9.18 3.99 1.71
N GLY A 348 9.07 2.66 1.79
CA GLY A 348 9.63 1.86 2.88
C GLY A 348 8.57 1.22 3.77
N CYS A 349 7.35 1.04 3.27
CA CYS A 349 6.23 0.46 4.00
C CYS A 349 6.02 -1.01 3.62
N ALA A 350 5.55 -1.82 4.55
CA ALA A 350 5.11 -3.19 4.31
C ALA A 350 3.94 -3.55 5.23
N LEU A 351 3.03 -4.36 4.70
CA LEU A 351 1.95 -5.00 5.43
C LEU A 351 1.89 -6.46 4.98
N TRP A 352 1.95 -7.41 5.93
CA TRP A 352 1.80 -8.82 5.66
C TRP A 352 0.86 -9.47 6.65
N ILE A 353 -0.10 -10.29 6.17
CA ILE A 353 -1.19 -10.88 6.93
C ILE A 353 -1.19 -12.38 6.69
N ASP A 354 -1.10 -13.17 7.75
CA ASP A 354 -1.23 -14.64 7.70
C ASP A 354 -2.53 -15.10 8.37
N PRO A 355 -3.55 -15.45 7.59
CA PRO A 355 -4.82 -15.94 8.15
C PRO A 355 -4.68 -17.24 8.94
N SER A 356 -3.71 -18.09 8.57
CA SER A 356 -3.52 -19.40 9.25
C SER A 356 -2.95 -19.24 10.66
N LEU A 357 -2.15 -18.21 10.88
CA LEU A 357 -1.59 -17.83 12.17
C LEU A 357 -2.46 -16.80 12.90
N ARG A 358 -3.47 -16.23 12.23
CA ARG A 358 -4.21 -15.06 12.69
C ARG A 358 -3.27 -13.93 13.12
N ALA A 359 -2.25 -13.72 12.34
CA ALA A 359 -1.18 -12.77 12.65
C ALA A 359 -0.90 -11.83 11.47
N PHE A 360 -0.34 -10.69 11.78
CA PHE A 360 0.15 -9.75 10.79
C PHE A 360 1.31 -8.94 11.34
N HIS A 361 2.10 -8.37 10.45
CA HIS A 361 3.01 -7.29 10.80
C HIS A 361 2.85 -6.09 9.85
N VAL A 362 3.16 -4.93 10.38
CA VAL A 362 3.27 -3.65 9.69
C VAL A 362 4.67 -3.11 9.93
N LEU A 363 5.34 -2.69 8.88
CA LEU A 363 6.55 -1.87 8.93
C LEU A 363 6.25 -0.57 8.19
N LEU A 364 6.39 0.57 8.84
CA LEU A 364 6.28 1.88 8.21
C LEU A 364 7.59 2.63 8.36
N SER A 365 8.09 3.14 7.23
CA SER A 365 9.31 3.93 7.14
C SER A 365 9.19 4.94 6.00
N ASN A 366 10.04 5.93 6.02
CA ASN A 366 10.25 6.89 4.94
C ASN A 366 11.68 6.76 4.37
N ARG A 367 12.06 5.54 3.96
CA ARG A 367 13.42 5.21 3.46
C ARG A 367 13.93 6.16 2.36
N VAL A 368 13.03 6.80 1.64
CA VAL A 368 13.35 7.77 0.58
C VAL A 368 13.73 9.14 1.12
N HIS A 369 13.69 9.35 2.45
CA HIS A 369 14.05 10.60 3.09
C HIS A 369 15.51 10.62 3.57
N PRO A 370 16.27 11.69 3.35
CA PRO A 370 15.96 12.79 2.43
C PRO A 370 16.19 12.39 0.97
N ARG A 371 16.95 11.34 0.71
CA ARG A 371 17.28 10.73 -0.59
C ARG A 371 17.87 9.34 -0.39
N SER A 372 17.06 8.34 -0.20
CA SER A 372 17.57 6.98 -0.20
C SER A 372 17.48 6.36 -1.59
N ARG A 373 18.53 5.68 -2.00
CA ARG A 373 18.59 4.94 -3.26
C ARG A 373 18.75 3.44 -3.08
N GLU A 374 19.00 3.01 -1.86
CA GLU A 374 19.25 1.61 -1.56
C GLU A 374 17.95 0.82 -1.39
N SER A 375 18.01 -0.44 -1.80
CA SER A 375 16.91 -1.37 -1.62
C SER A 375 16.88 -1.87 -0.18
N ILE A 376 15.69 -1.86 0.45
CA ILE A 376 15.47 -2.41 1.79
C ILE A 376 14.76 -3.77 1.75
N VAL A 377 14.84 -4.50 0.63
CA VAL A 377 14.22 -5.84 0.51
C VAL A 377 14.76 -6.80 1.57
N GLY A 378 16.06 -6.74 1.89
CA GLY A 378 16.65 -7.51 2.98
C GLY A 378 16.03 -7.20 4.35
N LEU A 379 15.74 -5.92 4.61
CA LEU A 379 15.06 -5.52 5.85
C LEU A 379 13.62 -6.07 5.89
N TYR A 380 12.86 -6.00 4.80
CA TYR A 380 11.52 -6.60 4.75
C TYR A 380 11.56 -8.09 5.09
N GLU A 381 12.50 -8.83 4.50
CA GLU A 381 12.67 -10.26 4.73
C GLU A 381 13.05 -10.57 6.19
N SER A 382 14.00 -9.82 6.76
CA SER A 382 14.43 -9.98 8.14
C SER A 382 13.33 -9.66 9.15
N VAL A 383 12.63 -8.53 8.96
CA VAL A 383 11.52 -8.12 9.82
C VAL A 383 10.37 -9.11 9.75
N ALA A 384 9.98 -9.56 8.55
CA ALA A 384 8.91 -10.53 8.37
C ALA A 384 9.26 -11.90 8.98
N THR A 385 10.51 -12.35 8.83
CA THR A 385 10.99 -13.59 9.43
C THR A 385 10.95 -13.52 10.95
N ALA A 386 11.52 -12.47 11.53
CA ALA A 386 11.53 -12.29 12.98
C ALA A 386 10.11 -12.08 13.54
N ALA A 387 9.25 -11.35 12.84
CA ALA A 387 7.84 -11.22 13.21
C ALA A 387 7.11 -12.57 13.21
N GLY A 388 7.31 -13.38 12.17
CA GLY A 388 6.77 -14.74 12.10
C GLY A 388 7.26 -15.64 13.23
N GLN A 389 8.56 -15.59 13.54
CA GLN A 389 9.15 -16.32 14.69
C GLN A 389 8.57 -15.84 16.01
N ALA A 390 8.36 -14.54 16.20
CA ALA A 390 7.80 -13.99 17.43
C ALA A 390 6.37 -14.47 17.69
N VAL A 391 5.56 -14.60 16.64
CA VAL A 391 4.15 -15.04 16.76
C VAL A 391 3.99 -16.56 16.75
N ALA A 392 4.92 -17.30 16.17
CA ALA A 392 4.84 -18.75 15.98
C ALA A 392 6.22 -19.40 16.20
N PRO A 393 6.77 -19.35 17.43
CA PRO A 393 8.09 -19.91 17.72
C PRO A 393 8.19 -21.40 17.41
N GLU A 394 7.09 -22.12 17.47
CA GLU A 394 6.98 -23.54 17.13
C GLU A 394 7.25 -23.85 15.64
N LEU A 395 7.23 -22.86 14.77
CA LEU A 395 7.51 -23.01 13.33
C LEU A 395 8.97 -22.66 12.97
N SER A 396 9.75 -22.27 13.95
CA SER A 396 11.14 -21.84 13.77
C SER A 396 12.16 -22.97 14.05
N ALA A 397 11.66 -24.16 14.41
CA ALA A 397 12.45 -25.34 14.74
C ALA A 397 12.75 -26.22 13.52
#